data_a38aa02739309cb8f4b365d93dedfd29
#
_entry.id   a38aa02739309cb8f4b365d93dedfd29
#
_cell.length_a   1.000
_cell.length_b   1.000
_cell.length_c   1.000
_cell.angle_alpha   90.00
_cell.angle_beta   90.00
_cell.angle_gamma   90.00
#
_symmetry.space_group_name_H-M   'P 1'
#
loop_
_entity.id
_entity.type
_entity.pdbx_description
1 polymer ?
#
loop_
_entity_poly.entity_id
_entity_poly.type
_entity_poly.pdbx_seq_one_letter_code
_entity_poly.pdbx_strand_id
1 'polypeptide(L)'
;MKLKALSLALLALPIASFAAEPVPNYPADVTFTVEAEKAVERDLLQVSLFYQAEGNDLSALNKTMAEKMNKAIELAKAQSSVEITDNSRNTMVRYDNKGKQQGWIAHAGLTLESKDSQALSTLVNELDGVLAIAQVNASVSREKLSSLENELTKEALAKFKDKALLIQESLQMKGYHTQSLEISSANDSANDFRPYAAGAMMAKSFSYSDEKDETYT
;
A
#
# COMPACT_ATOMS: atom_id res chain seq x y z
N MET A 1 56.47 -84.45 44.12
CA MET A 1 55.82 -83.14 44.33
C MET A 1 55.48 -82.60 42.94
N LYS A 2 54.22 -82.54 42.58
CA LYS A 2 53.75 -82.11 41.24
C LYS A 2 53.13 -80.74 41.39
N LEU A 3 53.80 -79.70 40.82
CA LEU A 3 53.25 -78.37 40.70
C LEU A 3 52.20 -78.33 39.60
N LYS A 4 50.99 -77.97 39.94
CA LYS A 4 49.92 -77.69 38.96
C LYS A 4 49.95 -76.17 38.59
N ALA A 5 50.30 -75.91 37.35
CA ALA A 5 50.18 -74.54 36.79
C ALA A 5 48.71 -74.21 36.52
N LEU A 6 48.22 -73.10 37.13
CA LEU A 6 46.87 -72.58 36.93
C LEU A 6 46.95 -71.51 35.83
N SER A 7 46.41 -71.82 34.65
CA SER A 7 46.36 -70.88 33.53
C SER A 7 45.14 -69.92 33.72
N LEU A 8 45.46 -68.66 33.92
CA LEU A 8 44.46 -67.61 34.00
C LEU A 8 44.12 -67.13 32.55
N ALA A 9 42.94 -67.48 32.01
CA ALA A 9 42.48 -67.01 30.74
C ALA A 9 41.86 -65.64 30.91
N LEU A 10 42.51 -64.61 30.36
CA LEU A 10 42.03 -63.22 30.34
C LEU A 10 40.97 -63.07 29.20
N LEU A 11 39.69 -63.02 29.52
CA LEU A 11 38.60 -62.74 28.56
C LEU A 11 38.66 -61.25 28.17
N ALA A 12 39.18 -60.95 26.97
CA ALA A 12 39.07 -59.61 26.34
C ALA A 12 37.63 -59.44 25.77
N LEU A 13 36.80 -58.64 26.44
CA LEU A 13 35.52 -58.18 25.90
C LEU A 13 35.78 -57.09 24.86
N PRO A 14 35.20 -57.20 23.62
CA PRO A 14 35.25 -56.13 22.67
C PRO A 14 34.39 -54.95 23.18
N ILE A 15 34.99 -53.80 23.45
CA ILE A 15 34.30 -52.58 23.68
C ILE A 15 33.73 -52.14 22.31
N ALA A 16 32.46 -52.43 22.04
CA ALA A 16 31.74 -51.88 20.91
C ALA A 16 31.67 -50.35 21.12
N SER A 17 32.54 -49.61 20.40
CA SER A 17 32.40 -48.17 20.26
C SER A 17 31.11 -47.91 19.54
N PHE A 18 30.08 -47.49 20.26
CA PHE A 18 28.92 -46.84 19.63
C PHE A 18 29.43 -45.54 19.02
N ALA A 19 29.74 -45.57 17.73
CA ALA A 19 29.87 -44.37 16.95
C ALA A 19 28.49 -43.68 17.00
N ALA A 20 28.40 -42.57 17.73
CA ALA A 20 27.21 -41.73 17.67
C ALA A 20 27.02 -41.32 16.19
N GLU A 21 25.91 -41.73 15.60
CA GLU A 21 25.57 -41.24 14.27
C GLU A 21 25.60 -39.71 14.29
N PRO A 22 26.21 -39.06 13.27
CA PRO A 22 26.22 -37.62 13.20
C PRO A 22 24.74 -37.15 13.15
N VAL A 23 24.30 -36.43 14.18
CA VAL A 23 23.00 -35.81 14.20
C VAL A 23 22.94 -34.92 12.96
N PRO A 24 21.96 -35.16 12.04
CA PRO A 24 21.85 -34.35 10.86
C PRO A 24 21.71 -32.88 11.29
N ASN A 25 22.63 -32.06 10.86
CA ASN A 25 22.61 -30.63 11.15
C ASN A 25 21.61 -29.99 10.17
N TYR A 26 20.30 -30.11 10.47
CA TYR A 26 19.31 -29.39 9.72
C TYR A 26 19.50 -27.90 9.98
N PRO A 27 19.58 -27.06 8.92
CA PRO A 27 19.56 -25.62 9.13
C PRO A 27 18.27 -25.26 9.88
N ALA A 28 18.41 -24.45 10.92
CA ALA A 28 17.24 -23.96 11.65
C ALA A 28 16.58 -22.87 10.81
N ASP A 29 15.33 -23.09 10.40
CA ASP A 29 14.53 -22.11 9.68
C ASP A 29 13.80 -21.22 10.69
N VAL A 30 13.93 -19.91 10.52
CA VAL A 30 13.29 -18.92 11.37
C VAL A 30 12.51 -17.95 10.50
N THR A 31 11.20 -17.87 10.72
CA THR A 31 10.30 -16.90 10.09
C THR A 31 9.90 -15.83 11.09
N PHE A 32 10.02 -14.58 10.72
CA PHE A 32 9.58 -13.44 11.52
C PHE A 32 9.17 -12.26 10.65
N THR A 33 8.35 -11.40 11.19
CA THR A 33 7.88 -10.17 10.55
C THR A 33 8.41 -8.97 11.32
N VAL A 34 8.72 -7.90 10.61
CA VAL A 34 9.01 -6.57 11.13
C VAL A 34 8.15 -5.55 10.43
N GLU A 35 7.80 -4.49 11.14
CA GLU A 35 6.96 -3.42 10.64
C GLU A 35 7.62 -2.06 10.88
N ALA A 36 7.44 -1.14 9.94
CA ALA A 36 7.79 0.26 10.09
C ALA A 36 6.58 1.12 9.78
N GLU A 37 6.27 2.05 10.68
CA GLU A 37 5.10 2.91 10.59
C GLU A 37 5.48 4.36 10.82
N LYS A 38 4.82 5.28 10.10
CA LYS A 38 4.99 6.70 10.30
C LYS A 38 3.67 7.44 10.10
N ALA A 39 3.29 8.24 11.08
CA ALA A 39 2.19 9.17 10.94
C ALA A 39 2.61 10.36 10.06
N VAL A 40 1.77 10.71 9.07
CA VAL A 40 2.04 11.82 8.15
C VAL A 40 0.82 12.72 8.02
N GLU A 41 1.08 14.03 7.91
CA GLU A 41 0.06 15.01 7.61
C GLU A 41 -0.34 14.93 6.13
N ARG A 42 -1.62 15.15 5.87
CA ARG A 42 -2.16 15.31 4.52
C ARG A 42 -1.74 16.67 3.98
N ASP A 43 -1.16 16.68 2.80
CA ASP A 43 -0.60 17.87 2.16
C ASP A 43 -1.25 18.19 0.81
N LEU A 44 -2.24 17.40 0.39
CA LEU A 44 -2.97 17.56 -0.87
C LEU A 44 -4.46 17.67 -0.58
N LEU A 45 -5.07 18.77 -1.02
CA LEU A 45 -6.51 18.99 -0.97
C LEU A 45 -7.10 18.73 -2.36
N GLN A 46 -8.16 17.93 -2.42
CA GLN A 46 -8.91 17.62 -3.63
C GLN A 46 -10.35 18.09 -3.46
N VAL A 47 -10.87 18.77 -4.46
CA VAL A 47 -12.28 19.20 -4.52
C VAL A 47 -12.88 18.68 -5.82
N SER A 48 -13.94 17.89 -5.70
CA SER A 48 -14.77 17.46 -6.83
C SER A 48 -15.98 18.36 -6.94
N LEU A 49 -16.14 18.95 -8.11
CA LEU A 49 -17.23 19.84 -8.46
C LEU A 49 -18.09 19.21 -9.55
N PHE A 50 -19.36 19.57 -9.62
CA PHE A 50 -20.24 19.07 -10.65
C PHE A 50 -21.23 20.14 -11.16
N TYR A 51 -21.71 19.90 -12.37
CA TYR A 51 -22.88 20.56 -12.95
C TYR A 51 -23.89 19.51 -13.35
N GLN A 52 -25.14 19.71 -13.03
CA GLN A 52 -26.24 18.88 -13.50
C GLN A 52 -27.41 19.75 -13.91
N ALA A 53 -28.02 19.44 -15.07
CA ALA A 53 -29.23 20.10 -15.53
C ALA A 53 -30.08 19.12 -16.33
N GLU A 54 -31.40 19.39 -16.37
CA GLU A 54 -32.38 18.65 -17.15
C GLU A 54 -33.05 19.58 -18.17
N GLY A 55 -33.41 19.04 -19.31
CA GLY A 55 -34.08 19.81 -20.34
C GLY A 55 -34.61 18.96 -21.51
N ASN A 56 -35.49 19.56 -22.32
CA ASN A 56 -36.03 18.89 -23.48
C ASN A 56 -35.27 19.20 -24.77
N ASP A 57 -34.48 20.27 -24.77
CA ASP A 57 -33.60 20.65 -25.87
C ASP A 57 -32.15 20.24 -25.55
N LEU A 58 -31.69 19.17 -26.21
CA LEU A 58 -30.34 18.64 -26.06
C LEU A 58 -29.25 19.65 -26.43
N SER A 59 -29.48 20.43 -27.50
CA SER A 59 -28.49 21.40 -27.99
C SER A 59 -28.28 22.55 -26.99
N ALA A 60 -29.40 23.13 -26.50
CA ALA A 60 -29.37 24.18 -25.49
C ALA A 60 -28.72 23.68 -24.17
N LEU A 61 -29.05 22.45 -23.77
CA LEU A 61 -28.52 21.83 -22.55
C LEU A 61 -27.01 21.63 -22.63
N ASN A 62 -26.52 21.05 -23.73
CA ASN A 62 -25.10 20.84 -23.96
C ASN A 62 -24.31 22.16 -24.11
N LYS A 63 -24.90 23.18 -24.72
CA LYS A 63 -24.29 24.50 -24.85
C LYS A 63 -24.09 25.14 -23.47
N THR A 64 -25.12 25.15 -22.61
CA THR A 64 -25.03 25.70 -21.26
C THR A 64 -23.99 24.92 -20.40
N MET A 65 -23.98 23.60 -20.48
CA MET A 65 -22.99 22.77 -19.80
C MET A 65 -21.58 23.13 -20.26
N ALA A 66 -21.37 23.26 -21.58
CA ALA A 66 -20.04 23.62 -22.11
C ALA A 66 -19.58 25.01 -21.68
N GLU A 67 -20.48 26.00 -21.67
CA GLU A 67 -20.19 27.37 -21.22
C GLU A 67 -19.76 27.39 -19.74
N LYS A 68 -20.49 26.70 -18.85
CA LYS A 68 -20.15 26.61 -17.43
C LYS A 68 -18.83 25.89 -17.20
N MET A 69 -18.62 24.75 -17.86
CA MET A 69 -17.38 23.97 -17.72
C MET A 69 -16.17 24.74 -18.27
N ASN A 70 -16.31 25.42 -19.43
CA ASN A 70 -15.21 26.20 -19.99
C ASN A 70 -14.81 27.35 -19.05
N LYS A 71 -15.80 28.06 -18.49
CA LYS A 71 -15.56 29.12 -17.50
C LYS A 71 -14.82 28.57 -16.27
N ALA A 72 -15.25 27.43 -15.74
CA ALA A 72 -14.60 26.81 -14.60
C ALA A 72 -13.15 26.40 -14.90
N ILE A 73 -12.91 25.81 -16.07
CA ILE A 73 -11.57 25.42 -16.52
C ILE A 73 -10.66 26.63 -16.73
N GLU A 74 -11.18 27.74 -17.27
CA GLU A 74 -10.43 28.99 -17.42
C GLU A 74 -9.97 29.54 -16.07
N LEU A 75 -10.90 29.63 -15.10
CA LEU A 75 -10.59 30.10 -13.75
C LEU A 75 -9.56 29.18 -13.06
N ALA A 76 -9.71 27.85 -13.20
CA ALA A 76 -8.76 26.90 -12.65
C ALA A 76 -7.35 27.03 -13.27
N LYS A 77 -7.26 27.20 -14.59
CA LYS A 77 -5.99 27.38 -15.29
C LYS A 77 -5.29 28.70 -14.95
N ALA A 78 -6.02 29.71 -14.50
CA ALA A 78 -5.44 30.96 -14.04
C ALA A 78 -4.71 30.83 -12.68
N GLN A 79 -5.00 29.77 -11.93
CA GLN A 79 -4.36 29.46 -10.65
C GLN A 79 -3.25 28.44 -10.83
N SER A 80 -2.00 28.88 -10.90
CA SER A 80 -0.84 28.02 -11.20
C SER A 80 -0.58 26.92 -10.14
N SER A 81 -1.10 27.11 -8.92
CA SER A 81 -0.97 26.15 -7.82
C SER A 81 -2.09 25.11 -7.79
N VAL A 82 -3.08 25.18 -8.71
CA VAL A 82 -4.21 24.26 -8.78
C VAL A 82 -4.11 23.41 -10.04
N GLU A 83 -4.22 22.12 -9.88
CA GLU A 83 -4.23 21.13 -10.98
C GLU A 83 -5.64 20.63 -11.25
N ILE A 84 -5.98 20.47 -12.51
CA ILE A 84 -7.22 19.81 -12.97
C ILE A 84 -6.87 18.32 -13.19
N THR A 85 -7.41 17.44 -12.35
CA THR A 85 -7.14 16.00 -12.41
C THR A 85 -8.21 15.21 -13.11
N ASP A 86 -9.45 15.73 -13.16
CA ASP A 86 -10.55 15.15 -13.95
C ASP A 86 -11.43 16.24 -14.57
N ASN A 87 -11.93 15.96 -15.78
CA ASN A 87 -12.90 16.79 -16.51
C ASN A 87 -13.78 15.88 -17.34
N SER A 88 -14.93 15.55 -16.82
CA SER A 88 -15.88 14.62 -17.42
C SER A 88 -17.17 15.33 -17.84
N ARG A 89 -17.77 14.85 -18.95
CA ARG A 89 -19.08 15.33 -19.45
C ARG A 89 -19.88 14.14 -19.96
N ASN A 90 -21.13 14.06 -19.53
CA ASN A 90 -22.04 13.02 -19.95
C ASN A 90 -23.46 13.59 -20.15
N THR A 91 -24.15 13.05 -21.13
CA THR A 91 -25.56 13.39 -21.35
C THR A 91 -26.36 12.13 -21.60
N MET A 92 -27.42 11.93 -20.86
CA MET A 92 -28.27 10.73 -20.95
C MET A 92 -29.76 11.11 -21.19
N VAL A 93 -30.46 10.17 -21.79
CA VAL A 93 -31.91 10.30 -21.99
C VAL A 93 -32.63 10.14 -20.66
N ARG A 94 -33.58 11.02 -20.39
CA ARG A 94 -34.52 10.89 -19.29
C ARG A 94 -35.83 10.27 -19.79
N TYR A 95 -36.31 9.26 -19.08
CA TYR A 95 -37.55 8.56 -19.38
C TYR A 95 -38.60 8.85 -18.30
N ASP A 96 -39.89 8.85 -18.69
CA ASP A 96 -41.00 8.89 -17.75
C ASP A 96 -41.26 7.49 -17.13
N ASN A 97 -42.20 7.43 -16.19
CA ASN A 97 -42.60 6.18 -15.50
C ASN A 97 -43.24 5.13 -16.44
N LYS A 98 -43.52 5.50 -17.69
CA LYS A 98 -44.09 4.62 -18.73
C LYS A 98 -43.03 4.21 -19.77
N GLY A 99 -41.75 4.58 -19.54
CA GLY A 99 -40.66 4.27 -20.44
C GLY A 99 -40.58 5.15 -21.69
N LYS A 100 -41.35 6.25 -21.75
CA LYS A 100 -41.32 7.20 -22.87
C LYS A 100 -40.23 8.25 -22.60
N GLN A 101 -39.44 8.59 -23.62
CA GLN A 101 -38.46 9.67 -23.53
C GLN A 101 -39.11 10.98 -23.13
N GLN A 102 -38.60 11.64 -22.09
CA GLN A 102 -39.07 12.88 -21.52
C GLN A 102 -37.97 13.94 -21.40
N GLY A 103 -37.01 13.93 -22.29
CA GLY A 103 -35.91 14.88 -22.30
C GLY A 103 -34.57 14.27 -22.00
N TRP A 104 -33.66 15.10 -21.50
CA TRP A 104 -32.23 14.78 -21.30
C TRP A 104 -31.76 15.25 -19.94
N ILE A 105 -30.75 14.56 -19.40
CA ILE A 105 -30.00 14.98 -18.23
C ILE A 105 -28.56 15.17 -18.68
N ALA A 106 -28.01 16.38 -18.50
CA ALA A 106 -26.59 16.65 -18.69
C ALA A 106 -25.90 16.67 -17.33
N HIS A 107 -24.77 15.99 -17.24
CA HIS A 107 -23.91 15.95 -16.06
C HIS A 107 -22.48 16.22 -16.48
N ALA A 108 -21.77 17.09 -15.72
CA ALA A 108 -20.35 17.32 -15.89
C ALA A 108 -19.65 17.30 -14.53
N GLY A 109 -18.44 16.78 -14.49
CA GLY A 109 -17.57 16.74 -13.32
C GLY A 109 -16.25 17.48 -13.58
N LEU A 110 -15.72 18.12 -12.54
CA LEU A 110 -14.42 18.76 -12.54
C LEU A 110 -13.75 18.46 -11.20
N THR A 111 -12.58 17.84 -11.23
CA THR A 111 -11.81 17.58 -10.01
C THR A 111 -10.55 18.45 -10.02
N LEU A 112 -10.35 19.16 -8.93
CA LEU A 112 -9.26 20.08 -8.71
C LEU A 112 -8.41 19.59 -7.54
N GLU A 113 -7.09 19.69 -7.66
CA GLU A 113 -6.14 19.34 -6.61
C GLU A 113 -5.16 20.50 -6.37
N SER A 114 -4.77 20.69 -5.11
CA SER A 114 -3.72 21.65 -4.76
C SER A 114 -3.08 21.30 -3.41
N LYS A 115 -1.79 21.58 -3.30
CA LYS A 115 -1.08 21.65 -2.01
C LYS A 115 -1.29 23.01 -1.32
N ASP A 116 -1.72 24.02 -2.07
CA ASP A 116 -2.12 25.33 -1.56
C ASP A 116 -3.63 25.36 -1.31
N SER A 117 -4.01 25.06 -0.07
CA SER A 117 -5.41 25.04 0.36
C SER A 117 -6.10 26.41 0.25
N GLN A 118 -5.34 27.50 0.40
CA GLN A 118 -5.88 28.85 0.31
C GLN A 118 -6.24 29.19 -1.13
N ALA A 119 -5.35 28.91 -2.08
CA ALA A 119 -5.60 29.14 -3.50
C ALA A 119 -6.79 28.30 -3.99
N LEU A 120 -6.87 27.00 -3.58
CA LEU A 120 -7.98 26.14 -3.96
C LEU A 120 -9.30 26.64 -3.37
N SER A 121 -9.33 27.05 -2.10
CA SER A 121 -10.53 27.58 -1.47
C SER A 121 -11.01 28.88 -2.14
N THR A 122 -10.09 29.77 -2.53
CA THR A 122 -10.42 30.98 -3.27
C THR A 122 -11.06 30.66 -4.62
N LEU A 123 -10.45 29.73 -5.38
CA LEU A 123 -10.99 29.29 -6.66
C LEU A 123 -12.39 28.64 -6.53
N VAL A 124 -12.58 27.78 -5.51
CA VAL A 124 -13.88 27.14 -5.26
C VAL A 124 -14.97 28.19 -4.97
N ASN A 125 -14.64 29.26 -4.22
CA ASN A 125 -15.56 30.36 -3.98
C ASN A 125 -15.86 31.15 -5.27
N GLU A 126 -14.92 31.32 -6.19
CA GLU A 126 -15.14 31.95 -7.50
C GLU A 126 -16.01 31.10 -8.43
N LEU A 127 -16.03 29.79 -8.20
CA LEU A 127 -16.85 28.82 -8.93
C LEU A 127 -18.27 28.68 -8.37
N ASP A 128 -18.59 29.36 -7.28
CA ASP A 128 -19.97 29.36 -6.74
C ASP A 128 -20.98 29.87 -7.78
N GLY A 129 -22.10 29.18 -7.89
CA GLY A 129 -23.13 29.43 -8.91
C GLY A 129 -22.73 29.01 -10.35
N VAL A 130 -21.49 28.59 -10.59
CA VAL A 130 -21.05 27.96 -11.85
C VAL A 130 -21.16 26.46 -11.76
N LEU A 131 -20.49 25.87 -10.76
CA LEU A 131 -20.50 24.43 -10.41
C LEU A 131 -20.89 24.27 -8.94
N ALA A 132 -21.42 23.12 -8.59
CA ALA A 132 -21.69 22.75 -7.19
C ALA A 132 -20.58 21.84 -6.65
N ILE A 133 -20.33 21.93 -5.34
CA ILE A 133 -19.35 21.04 -4.67
C ILE A 133 -20.02 19.68 -4.47
N ALA A 134 -19.38 18.62 -5.00
CA ALA A 134 -19.76 17.24 -4.74
C ALA A 134 -19.04 16.70 -3.49
N GLN A 135 -17.73 16.94 -3.40
CA GLN A 135 -16.88 16.36 -2.34
C GLN A 135 -15.61 17.19 -2.13
N VAL A 136 -15.15 17.19 -0.88
CA VAL A 136 -13.83 17.74 -0.50
C VAL A 136 -13.08 16.67 0.27
N ASN A 137 -11.87 16.34 -0.19
CA ASN A 137 -10.99 15.35 0.43
C ASN A 137 -9.61 15.95 0.69
N ALA A 138 -8.97 15.50 1.76
CA ALA A 138 -7.56 15.73 1.97
C ALA A 138 -6.82 14.38 1.91
N SER A 139 -5.68 14.35 1.23
CA SER A 139 -4.85 13.17 1.03
C SER A 139 -3.37 13.51 1.19
N VAL A 140 -2.52 12.50 1.11
CA VAL A 140 -1.06 12.69 1.05
C VAL A 140 -0.65 12.68 -0.43
N SER A 141 0.18 13.65 -0.82
CA SER A 141 0.66 13.74 -2.22
C SER A 141 1.51 12.53 -2.61
N ARG A 142 1.52 12.20 -3.91
CA ARG A 142 2.29 11.07 -4.45
C ARG A 142 3.78 11.18 -4.16
N GLU A 143 4.35 12.39 -4.25
CA GLU A 143 5.76 12.65 -3.98
C GLU A 143 6.09 12.34 -2.52
N LYS A 144 5.22 12.80 -1.60
CA LYS A 144 5.37 12.54 -0.17
C LYS A 144 5.19 11.05 0.14
N LEU A 145 4.23 10.37 -0.47
CA LEU A 145 4.04 8.93 -0.35
C LEU A 145 5.27 8.16 -0.81
N SER A 146 5.81 8.47 -2.00
CA SER A 146 7.00 7.80 -2.54
C SER A 146 8.25 8.03 -1.67
N SER A 147 8.44 9.26 -1.17
CA SER A 147 9.53 9.56 -0.24
C SER A 147 9.41 8.76 1.06
N LEU A 148 8.19 8.72 1.61
CA LEU A 148 7.88 7.99 2.83
C LEU A 148 8.06 6.48 2.66
N GLU A 149 7.66 5.94 1.53
CA GLU A 149 7.83 4.52 1.21
C GLU A 149 9.30 4.12 1.21
N ASN A 150 10.18 4.93 0.61
CA ASN A 150 11.61 4.69 0.61
C ASN A 150 12.21 4.79 2.04
N GLU A 151 11.74 5.72 2.85
CA GLU A 151 12.16 5.88 4.24
C GLU A 151 11.75 4.67 5.08
N LEU A 152 10.48 4.28 5.01
CA LEU A 152 9.94 3.12 5.74
C LEU A 152 10.58 1.80 5.31
N THR A 153 10.89 1.65 4.02
CA THR A 153 11.63 0.49 3.52
C THR A 153 13.01 0.37 4.18
N LYS A 154 13.76 1.48 4.25
CA LYS A 154 15.08 1.50 4.91
C LYS A 154 14.97 1.19 6.39
N GLU A 155 13.98 1.76 7.08
CA GLU A 155 13.74 1.51 8.50
C GLU A 155 13.39 0.05 8.76
N ALA A 156 12.48 -0.52 7.96
CA ALA A 156 12.08 -1.91 8.11
C ALA A 156 13.24 -2.89 7.82
N LEU A 157 14.09 -2.60 6.81
CA LEU A 157 15.30 -3.38 6.55
C LEU A 157 16.32 -3.29 7.69
N ALA A 158 16.44 -2.13 8.35
CA ALA A 158 17.28 -2.00 9.54
C ALA A 158 16.73 -2.85 10.70
N LYS A 159 15.42 -2.74 10.99
CA LYS A 159 14.74 -3.56 12.01
C LYS A 159 14.85 -5.07 11.71
N PHE A 160 14.73 -5.45 10.43
CA PHE A 160 14.93 -6.84 10.01
C PHE A 160 16.32 -7.34 10.35
N LYS A 161 17.36 -6.58 9.97
CA LYS A 161 18.77 -6.92 10.24
C LYS A 161 19.04 -7.05 11.73
N ASP A 162 18.57 -6.08 12.53
CA ASP A 162 18.76 -6.07 13.98
C ASP A 162 18.07 -7.28 14.63
N LYS A 163 16.85 -7.60 14.21
CA LYS A 163 16.10 -8.75 14.72
C LYS A 163 16.75 -10.08 14.29
N ALA A 164 17.26 -10.19 13.07
CA ALA A 164 17.97 -11.38 12.60
C ALA A 164 19.25 -11.63 13.41
N LEU A 165 20.03 -10.58 13.70
CA LEU A 165 21.21 -10.65 14.54
C LEU A 165 20.88 -11.06 15.98
N LEU A 166 19.84 -10.47 16.55
CA LEU A 166 19.36 -10.82 17.90
C LEU A 166 18.95 -12.31 17.99
N ILE A 167 18.25 -12.81 16.97
CA ILE A 167 17.85 -14.22 16.91
C ILE A 167 19.08 -15.12 16.76
N GLN A 168 20.02 -14.77 15.88
CA GLN A 168 21.26 -15.49 15.69
C GLN A 168 22.04 -15.63 17.02
N GLU A 169 22.21 -14.53 17.73
CA GLU A 169 22.91 -14.51 19.03
C GLU A 169 22.17 -15.32 20.09
N SER A 170 20.83 -15.14 20.19
CA SER A 170 20.01 -15.82 21.20
C SER A 170 19.98 -17.33 20.99
N LEU A 171 20.02 -17.80 19.75
CA LEU A 171 20.05 -19.22 19.40
C LEU A 171 21.51 -19.76 19.28
N GLN A 172 22.52 -18.95 19.55
CA GLN A 172 23.95 -19.30 19.45
C GLN A 172 24.33 -19.86 18.06
N MET A 173 23.70 -19.33 17.00
CA MET A 173 23.98 -19.73 15.62
C MET A 173 25.28 -19.10 15.13
N LYS A 174 26.04 -19.82 14.31
CA LYS A 174 27.32 -19.33 13.75
C LYS A 174 27.14 -18.23 12.69
N GLY A 175 25.97 -18.10 12.13
CA GLY A 175 25.60 -17.14 11.11
C GLY A 175 24.17 -17.41 10.60
N TYR A 176 23.70 -16.57 9.69
CA TYR A 176 22.43 -16.76 8.98
C TYR A 176 22.57 -16.28 7.54
N HIS A 177 21.68 -16.72 6.69
CA HIS A 177 21.45 -16.17 5.36
C HIS A 177 19.95 -15.95 5.15
N THR A 178 19.61 -14.95 4.39
CA THR A 178 18.21 -14.67 4.03
C THR A 178 17.85 -15.50 2.82
N GLN A 179 16.84 -16.37 2.93
CA GLN A 179 16.36 -17.19 1.82
C GLN A 179 15.31 -16.43 1.00
N SER A 180 14.37 -15.77 1.67
CA SER A 180 13.32 -14.97 1.02
C SER A 180 13.10 -13.66 1.77
N LEU A 181 12.73 -12.62 1.06
CA LEU A 181 12.36 -11.32 1.61
C LEU A 181 11.16 -10.79 0.82
N GLU A 182 10.03 -10.66 1.50
CA GLU A 182 8.84 -10.04 0.93
C GLU A 182 8.64 -8.66 1.53
N ILE A 183 8.38 -7.67 0.67
CA ILE A 183 8.14 -6.30 1.07
C ILE A 183 6.74 -5.91 0.55
N SER A 184 5.81 -5.70 1.48
CA SER A 184 4.46 -5.25 1.17
C SER A 184 4.17 -3.89 1.82
N SER A 185 3.28 -3.13 1.20
CA SER A 185 2.78 -1.88 1.77
C SER A 185 1.31 -2.06 2.15
N ALA A 186 0.89 -1.55 3.29
CA ALA A 186 -0.52 -1.56 3.68
C ALA A 186 -1.41 -0.78 2.68
N ASN A 187 -0.81 0.10 1.86
CA ASN A 187 -1.52 0.81 0.79
C ASN A 187 -1.81 -0.06 -0.45
N ASP A 188 -1.13 -1.18 -0.64
CA ASP A 188 -1.43 -2.09 -1.75
C ASP A 188 -2.79 -2.78 -1.58
N SER A 189 -3.34 -2.74 -0.36
CA SER A 189 -4.69 -3.19 -0.02
C SER A 189 -5.75 -2.07 -0.09
N ALA A 190 -5.43 -0.92 -0.68
CA ALA A 190 -6.17 0.35 -0.60
C ALA A 190 -7.54 0.39 -1.30
N ASN A 191 -8.23 -0.73 -1.48
CA ASN A 191 -9.67 -0.74 -1.72
C ASN A 191 -10.51 -0.73 -0.44
N ASP A 192 -9.88 -0.71 0.74
CA ASP A 192 -10.56 -0.70 2.04
C ASP A 192 -10.27 0.61 2.80
N PHE A 193 -10.59 1.73 2.17
CA PHE A 193 -10.47 3.05 2.80
C PHE A 193 -11.55 3.22 3.87
N ARG A 194 -11.22 2.87 5.11
CA ARG A 194 -11.98 3.35 6.28
C ARG A 194 -11.39 4.71 6.69
N PRO A 195 -12.16 5.79 6.62
CA PRO A 195 -11.68 7.10 7.09
C PRO A 195 -11.59 7.08 8.62
N TYR A 196 -10.42 6.82 9.16
CA TYR A 196 -10.12 7.12 10.55
C TYR A 196 -9.65 8.58 10.62
N ALA A 197 -10.34 9.37 11.42
CA ALA A 197 -9.93 10.73 11.75
C ALA A 197 -8.55 10.71 12.43
N ALA A 198 -7.65 11.56 11.96
CA ALA A 198 -6.27 11.78 12.43
C ALA A 198 -5.20 10.86 11.81
N GLY A 199 -4.56 11.34 10.75
CA GLY A 199 -3.29 10.83 10.22
C GLY A 199 -3.41 9.54 9.39
N ALA A 200 -2.94 9.59 8.16
CA ALA A 200 -2.71 8.36 7.40
C ALA A 200 -1.48 7.65 7.99
N MET A 201 -1.64 6.43 8.50
CA MET A 201 -0.52 5.57 8.89
C MET A 201 -0.14 4.72 7.67
N MET A 202 1.12 4.75 7.28
CA MET A 202 1.71 3.76 6.38
C MET A 202 2.45 2.74 7.21
N ALA A 203 2.09 1.46 7.03
CA ALA A 203 2.83 0.34 7.60
C ALA A 203 3.47 -0.46 6.47
N LYS A 204 4.74 -0.84 6.63
CA LYS A 204 5.43 -1.84 5.81
C LYS A 204 5.72 -3.06 6.64
N SER A 205 5.22 -4.20 6.19
CA SER A 205 5.52 -5.49 6.79
C SER A 205 6.50 -6.26 5.93
N PHE A 206 7.40 -7.01 6.59
CA PHE A 206 8.36 -7.89 5.95
C PHE A 206 8.15 -9.30 6.49
N SER A 207 7.91 -10.25 5.61
CA SER A 207 7.85 -11.66 5.95
C SER A 207 8.97 -12.43 5.25
N TYR A 208 9.49 -13.44 5.95
CA TYR A 208 10.46 -14.37 5.42
C TYR A 208 9.81 -15.74 5.33
N SER A 209 9.82 -16.37 4.16
CA SER A 209 9.35 -17.75 3.97
C SER A 209 10.46 -18.60 3.38
N ASP A 210 10.59 -19.82 3.90
CA ASP A 210 11.49 -20.84 3.37
C ASP A 210 10.76 -21.66 2.30
N GLU A 211 11.14 -21.51 1.05
CA GLU A 211 10.73 -22.40 -0.02
C GLU A 211 11.89 -23.39 -0.28
N LYS A 212 11.66 -24.66 0.06
CA LYS A 212 12.64 -25.74 -0.19
C LYS A 212 12.89 -25.84 -1.69
N ASP A 213 14.08 -25.45 -2.11
CA ASP A 213 14.60 -25.79 -3.43
C ASP A 213 15.01 -27.28 -3.41
N GLU A 214 14.14 -28.17 -3.89
CA GLU A 214 14.49 -29.57 -4.15
C GLU A 214 15.36 -29.61 -5.40
N THR A 215 16.67 -29.56 -5.20
CA THR A 215 17.63 -29.87 -6.25
C THR A 215 17.64 -31.37 -6.48
N TYR A 216 16.94 -31.83 -7.52
CA TYR A 216 17.16 -33.18 -8.06
C TYR A 216 18.48 -33.20 -8.83
N THR A 217 19.41 -34.01 -8.35
CA THR A 217 20.51 -34.55 -9.13
C THR A 217 20.09 -35.80 -9.88
#